data_2b0c715d8f60d65ed40e7a2c6c668251
#
_entry.id   2b0c715d8f60d65ed40e7a2c6c668251
#
_cell.length_a   1.000
_cell.length_b   1.000
_cell.length_c   1.000
_cell.angle_alpha   90.00
_cell.angle_beta   90.00
_cell.angle_gamma   90.00
#
_symmetry.space_group_name_H-M   'P 1'
#
loop_
_entity.id
_entity.type
_entity.pdbx_description
1 polymer ?
#
loop_
_entity_poly.entity_id
_entity_poly.type
_entity_poly.pdbx_seq_one_letter_code
_entity_poly.pdbx_strand_id
1 'polypeptide(L)'
;MTEYAQDIAHWFQVNAGKLIWLVVVLAVVFAADRVISRVLRKILDNSQIPSASIFVNLTRVTIWVTGAAMVLQPVFGINPTTLITALGVGGVAISLGLKDTIANIIGGFGLMLGRVIQPGDLVTIQGVTGTVHDITWRQTVVRTRSGDMMVIPNSVLNTAALTKLTPVSEGMATLEFTAKASGDPSAISQDILDRVTKATADVALEGQPPLVKFTGFSPYGMTGQVLVFAREGVLPSTIKDMAARAIAGSGTEYLVEDGGSSGNL
;
A
#
# COMPACT_ATOMS: atom_id res chain seq x y z
N MET A 1 -32.47 -65.70 -27.13
CA MET A 1 -31.42 -64.79 -27.51
C MET A 1 -31.94 -63.54 -28.26
N THR A 2 -33.02 -63.63 -29.01
CA THR A 2 -33.65 -62.55 -29.78
C THR A 2 -34.33 -61.49 -28.88
N GLU A 3 -34.93 -61.92 -27.76
CA GLU A 3 -35.68 -61.10 -26.82
C GLU A 3 -34.72 -60.12 -26.09
N TYR A 4 -33.59 -60.59 -25.58
CA TYR A 4 -32.56 -59.73 -24.95
C TYR A 4 -31.96 -58.72 -25.94
N ALA A 5 -31.82 -59.11 -27.20
CA ALA A 5 -31.31 -58.19 -28.22
C ALA A 5 -32.30 -57.08 -28.56
N GLN A 6 -33.60 -57.38 -28.54
CA GLN A 6 -34.67 -56.39 -28.72
C GLN A 6 -34.80 -55.43 -27.54
N ASP A 7 -34.71 -55.94 -26.32
CA ASP A 7 -34.74 -55.12 -25.11
C ASP A 7 -33.54 -54.15 -25.03
N ILE A 8 -32.35 -54.60 -25.38
CA ILE A 8 -31.15 -53.77 -25.47
C ILE A 8 -31.31 -52.67 -26.54
N ALA A 9 -31.80 -53.05 -27.73
CA ALA A 9 -32.03 -52.11 -28.80
C ALA A 9 -33.06 -51.01 -28.44
N HIS A 10 -34.15 -51.44 -27.82
CA HIS A 10 -35.17 -50.51 -27.31
C HIS A 10 -34.64 -49.59 -26.22
N TRP A 11 -33.84 -50.12 -25.27
CA TRP A 11 -33.22 -49.29 -24.25
C TRP A 11 -32.29 -48.21 -24.85
N PHE A 12 -31.46 -48.60 -25.84
CA PHE A 12 -30.63 -47.67 -26.56
C PHE A 12 -31.41 -46.58 -27.30
N GLN A 13 -32.50 -46.92 -27.95
CA GLN A 13 -33.37 -45.98 -28.63
C GLN A 13 -34.00 -44.97 -27.68
N VAL A 14 -34.51 -45.42 -26.55
CA VAL A 14 -35.13 -44.56 -25.52
C VAL A 14 -34.11 -43.65 -24.85
N ASN A 15 -32.86 -44.13 -24.66
CA ASN A 15 -31.84 -43.34 -23.98
C ASN A 15 -30.84 -42.68 -24.95
N ALA A 16 -31.01 -42.80 -26.27
CA ALA A 16 -30.08 -42.26 -27.25
C ALA A 16 -29.79 -40.74 -27.06
N GLY A 17 -30.80 -39.94 -26.80
CA GLY A 17 -30.65 -38.52 -26.54
C GLY A 17 -29.80 -38.21 -25.31
N LYS A 18 -29.99 -39.00 -24.23
CA LYS A 18 -29.20 -38.87 -22.98
C LYS A 18 -27.73 -39.26 -23.20
N LEU A 19 -27.51 -40.35 -23.95
CA LEU A 19 -26.16 -40.81 -24.29
C LEU A 19 -25.42 -39.84 -25.18
N ILE A 20 -26.12 -39.30 -26.20
CA ILE A 20 -25.53 -38.27 -27.08
C ILE A 20 -25.17 -37.05 -26.25
N TRP A 21 -26.08 -36.55 -25.39
CA TRP A 21 -25.81 -35.40 -24.52
C TRP A 21 -24.60 -35.66 -23.61
N LEU A 22 -24.51 -36.84 -22.98
CA LEU A 22 -23.38 -37.22 -22.14
C LEU A 22 -22.05 -37.16 -22.92
N VAL A 23 -22.03 -37.78 -24.11
CA VAL A 23 -20.83 -37.80 -24.94
C VAL A 23 -20.43 -36.40 -25.38
N VAL A 24 -21.39 -35.57 -25.79
CA VAL A 24 -21.12 -34.17 -26.21
C VAL A 24 -20.55 -33.36 -25.04
N VAL A 25 -21.18 -33.43 -23.86
CA VAL A 25 -20.68 -32.68 -22.68
C VAL A 25 -19.29 -33.18 -22.26
N LEU A 26 -19.06 -34.50 -22.23
CA LEU A 26 -17.73 -35.05 -21.92
C LEU A 26 -16.66 -34.60 -22.94
N ALA A 27 -17.01 -34.60 -24.23
CA ALA A 27 -16.09 -34.13 -25.26
C ALA A 27 -15.75 -32.64 -25.09
N VAL A 28 -16.76 -31.81 -24.81
CA VAL A 28 -16.58 -30.38 -24.57
C VAL A 28 -15.75 -30.13 -23.30
N VAL A 29 -16.06 -30.82 -22.19
CA VAL A 29 -15.32 -30.71 -20.92
C VAL A 29 -13.87 -31.12 -21.10
N PHE A 30 -13.62 -32.24 -21.78
CA PHE A 30 -12.28 -32.72 -22.06
C PHE A 30 -11.49 -31.76 -22.96
N ALA A 31 -12.13 -31.24 -24.00
CA ALA A 31 -11.52 -30.24 -24.89
C ALA A 31 -11.20 -28.95 -24.12
N ALA A 32 -12.15 -28.46 -23.32
CA ALA A 32 -11.98 -27.29 -22.47
C ALA A 32 -10.83 -27.49 -21.45
N ASP A 33 -10.80 -28.62 -20.74
CA ASP A 33 -9.70 -28.94 -19.82
C ASP A 33 -8.35 -28.93 -20.55
N ARG A 34 -8.30 -29.59 -21.71
CA ARG A 34 -7.05 -29.67 -22.45
C ARG A 34 -6.58 -28.31 -22.97
N VAL A 35 -7.48 -27.48 -23.48
CA VAL A 35 -7.14 -26.16 -24.04
C VAL A 35 -6.79 -25.19 -22.92
N ILE A 36 -7.67 -25.04 -21.93
CA ILE A 36 -7.50 -24.09 -20.83
C ILE A 36 -6.27 -24.42 -19.99
N SER A 37 -6.10 -25.71 -19.61
CA SER A 37 -4.94 -26.15 -18.83
C SER A 37 -3.64 -25.95 -19.59
N ARG A 38 -3.62 -26.11 -20.92
CA ARG A 38 -2.43 -25.89 -21.74
C ARG A 38 -2.08 -24.40 -21.85
N VAL A 39 -3.08 -23.56 -22.10
CA VAL A 39 -2.90 -22.09 -22.15
C VAL A 39 -2.43 -21.57 -20.80
N LEU A 40 -3.08 -22.01 -19.72
CA LEU A 40 -2.75 -21.58 -18.37
C LEU A 40 -1.32 -21.99 -17.99
N ARG A 41 -0.91 -23.21 -18.26
CA ARG A 41 0.49 -23.65 -18.05
C ARG A 41 1.46 -22.76 -18.80
N LYS A 42 1.22 -22.52 -20.11
CA LYS A 42 2.10 -21.70 -20.93
C LYS A 42 2.27 -20.28 -20.39
N ILE A 43 1.21 -19.69 -19.84
CA ILE A 43 1.24 -18.35 -19.23
C ILE A 43 1.99 -18.39 -17.88
N LEU A 44 1.70 -19.39 -17.05
CA LEU A 44 2.27 -19.44 -15.70
C LEU A 44 3.75 -19.88 -15.73
N ASP A 45 4.14 -20.80 -16.61
CA ASP A 45 5.54 -21.23 -16.73
C ASP A 45 6.45 -20.07 -17.16
N ASN A 46 5.94 -19.13 -17.97
CA ASN A 46 6.66 -17.90 -18.35
C ASN A 46 6.76 -16.86 -17.22
N SER A 47 5.97 -16.99 -16.17
CA SER A 47 5.82 -15.95 -15.13
C SER A 47 6.68 -16.19 -13.89
N GLN A 48 7.51 -17.23 -13.85
CA GLN A 48 8.33 -17.64 -12.68
C GLN A 48 7.53 -17.78 -11.38
N ILE A 49 6.22 -18.07 -11.48
CA ILE A 49 5.35 -18.20 -10.30
C ILE A 49 5.59 -19.57 -9.65
N PRO A 50 6.05 -19.63 -8.38
CA PRO A 50 6.12 -20.88 -7.65
C PRO A 50 4.74 -21.53 -7.56
N SER A 51 4.64 -22.85 -7.83
CA SER A 51 3.40 -23.61 -7.70
C SER A 51 2.29 -23.32 -8.73
N ALA A 52 2.67 -23.04 -9.99
CA ALA A 52 1.74 -22.91 -11.12
C ALA A 52 0.74 -24.07 -11.21
N SER A 53 1.11 -25.27 -10.75
CA SER A 53 0.28 -26.47 -10.72
C SER A 53 -1.01 -26.32 -9.91
N ILE A 54 -1.03 -25.52 -8.85
CA ILE A 54 -2.22 -25.30 -8.01
C ILE A 54 -3.32 -24.62 -8.84
N PHE A 55 -2.98 -23.58 -9.59
CA PHE A 55 -3.93 -22.85 -10.45
C PHE A 55 -4.50 -23.75 -11.55
N VAL A 56 -3.64 -24.56 -12.20
CA VAL A 56 -4.07 -25.50 -13.21
C VAL A 56 -5.01 -26.57 -12.62
N ASN A 57 -4.69 -27.11 -11.45
CA ASN A 57 -5.52 -28.11 -10.80
C ASN A 57 -6.87 -27.54 -10.34
N LEU A 58 -6.88 -26.34 -9.77
CA LEU A 58 -8.12 -25.67 -9.38
C LEU A 58 -9.03 -25.41 -10.59
N THR A 59 -8.47 -24.91 -11.68
CA THR A 59 -9.19 -24.71 -12.94
C THR A 59 -9.76 -26.02 -13.48
N ARG A 60 -8.97 -27.11 -13.45
CA ARG A 60 -9.41 -28.43 -13.86
C ARG A 60 -10.59 -28.94 -13.02
N VAL A 61 -10.48 -28.85 -11.69
CA VAL A 61 -11.57 -29.24 -10.79
C VAL A 61 -12.84 -28.45 -11.11
N THR A 62 -12.73 -27.13 -11.32
CA THR A 62 -13.88 -26.28 -11.67
C THR A 62 -14.52 -26.72 -12.99
N ILE A 63 -13.75 -27.01 -14.04
CA ILE A 63 -14.24 -27.46 -15.33
C ILE A 63 -15.00 -28.80 -15.18
N TRP A 64 -14.41 -29.76 -14.48
CA TRP A 64 -15.02 -31.10 -14.29
C TRP A 64 -16.27 -31.04 -13.42
N VAL A 65 -16.29 -30.24 -12.36
CA VAL A 65 -17.47 -30.05 -11.49
C VAL A 65 -18.62 -29.38 -12.28
N THR A 66 -18.31 -28.38 -13.10
CA THR A 66 -19.29 -27.74 -13.98
C THR A 66 -19.85 -28.73 -14.99
N GLY A 67 -19.00 -29.51 -15.63
CA GLY A 67 -19.41 -30.57 -16.57
C GLY A 67 -20.29 -31.63 -15.91
N ALA A 68 -19.93 -32.05 -14.71
CA ALA A 68 -20.75 -32.99 -13.92
C ALA A 68 -22.16 -32.42 -13.64
N ALA A 69 -22.24 -31.14 -13.24
CA ALA A 69 -23.52 -30.46 -12.99
C ALA A 69 -24.40 -30.39 -14.25
N MET A 70 -23.81 -30.22 -15.44
CA MET A 70 -24.54 -30.17 -16.70
C MET A 70 -25.16 -31.51 -17.11
N VAL A 71 -24.59 -32.62 -16.71
CA VAL A 71 -25.10 -33.97 -17.07
C VAL A 71 -26.04 -34.55 -16.03
N LEU A 72 -26.07 -34.06 -14.78
CA LEU A 72 -26.86 -34.61 -13.69
C LEU A 72 -28.36 -34.69 -14.05
N GLN A 73 -28.98 -33.64 -14.49
CA GLN A 73 -30.41 -33.57 -14.75
C GLN A 73 -30.79 -34.22 -16.09
N PRO A 74 -30.17 -33.92 -17.25
CA PRO A 74 -30.58 -34.47 -18.52
C PRO A 74 -30.31 -35.98 -18.64
N VAL A 75 -29.23 -36.49 -18.03
CA VAL A 75 -28.83 -37.90 -18.15
C VAL A 75 -29.36 -38.73 -16.99
N PHE A 76 -29.20 -38.26 -15.77
CA PHE A 76 -29.50 -39.05 -14.56
C PHE A 76 -30.84 -38.65 -13.92
N GLY A 77 -31.49 -37.57 -14.35
CA GLY A 77 -32.74 -37.09 -13.75
C GLY A 77 -32.54 -36.47 -12.35
N ILE A 78 -31.30 -36.27 -11.92
CA ILE A 78 -30.94 -35.71 -10.61
C ILE A 78 -30.95 -34.21 -10.69
N ASN A 79 -31.71 -33.55 -9.82
CA ASN A 79 -31.74 -32.08 -9.77
C ASN A 79 -30.38 -31.55 -9.28
N PRO A 80 -29.66 -30.74 -10.06
CA PRO A 80 -28.35 -30.20 -9.69
C PRO A 80 -28.41 -29.09 -8.63
N THR A 81 -29.61 -28.66 -8.21
CA THR A 81 -29.79 -27.53 -7.28
C THR A 81 -29.01 -27.73 -5.98
N THR A 82 -29.01 -28.93 -5.40
CA THR A 82 -28.25 -29.19 -4.17
C THR A 82 -26.76 -29.02 -4.38
N LEU A 83 -26.21 -29.48 -5.51
CA LEU A 83 -24.80 -29.32 -5.85
C LEU A 83 -24.46 -27.83 -6.08
N ILE A 84 -25.31 -27.12 -6.82
CA ILE A 84 -25.13 -25.68 -7.11
C ILE A 84 -25.17 -24.88 -5.80
N THR A 85 -26.13 -25.21 -4.90
CA THR A 85 -26.22 -24.55 -3.59
C THR A 85 -24.97 -24.80 -2.75
N ALA A 86 -24.48 -26.04 -2.69
CA ALA A 86 -23.27 -26.39 -1.95
C ALA A 86 -22.03 -25.66 -2.53
N LEU A 87 -21.93 -25.58 -3.86
CA LEU A 87 -20.88 -24.81 -4.53
C LEU A 87 -21.01 -23.31 -4.25
N GLY A 88 -22.23 -22.77 -4.18
CA GLY A 88 -22.49 -21.38 -3.82
C GLY A 88 -22.01 -21.06 -2.40
N VAL A 89 -22.35 -21.89 -1.42
CA VAL A 89 -21.89 -21.74 -0.03
C VAL A 89 -20.34 -21.87 0.04
N GLY A 90 -19.76 -22.85 -0.63
CA GLY A 90 -18.32 -23.02 -0.73
C GLY A 90 -17.62 -21.80 -1.39
N GLY A 91 -18.26 -21.25 -2.44
CA GLY A 91 -17.78 -20.05 -3.13
C GLY A 91 -17.76 -18.81 -2.22
N VAL A 92 -18.77 -18.65 -1.36
CA VAL A 92 -18.79 -17.58 -0.35
C VAL A 92 -17.63 -17.76 0.65
N ALA A 93 -17.41 -18.97 1.15
CA ALA A 93 -16.31 -19.24 2.07
C ALA A 93 -14.94 -18.94 1.44
N ILE A 94 -14.71 -19.34 0.17
CA ILE A 94 -13.50 -19.03 -0.58
C ILE A 94 -13.36 -17.53 -0.79
N SER A 95 -14.44 -16.83 -1.15
CA SER A 95 -14.44 -15.38 -1.38
C SER A 95 -14.05 -14.62 -0.12
N LEU A 96 -14.55 -15.03 1.05
CA LEU A 96 -14.17 -14.46 2.35
C LEU A 96 -12.69 -14.70 2.65
N GLY A 97 -12.17 -15.89 2.35
CA GLY A 97 -10.75 -16.22 2.51
C GLY A 97 -9.82 -15.41 1.58
N LEU A 98 -10.31 -15.02 0.40
CA LEU A 98 -9.55 -14.24 -0.60
C LEU A 98 -9.77 -12.73 -0.49
N LYS A 99 -10.63 -12.26 0.41
CA LYS A 99 -11.02 -10.86 0.55
C LYS A 99 -9.82 -9.90 0.56
N ASP A 100 -8.83 -10.17 1.41
CA ASP A 100 -7.68 -9.28 1.55
C ASP A 100 -6.76 -9.32 0.32
N THR A 101 -6.64 -10.48 -0.33
CA THR A 101 -5.89 -10.58 -1.58
C THR A 101 -6.54 -9.74 -2.68
N ILE A 102 -7.85 -9.83 -2.84
CA ILE A 102 -8.60 -9.03 -3.81
C ILE A 102 -8.51 -7.54 -3.47
N ALA A 103 -8.65 -7.18 -2.19
CA ALA A 103 -8.53 -5.78 -1.74
C ALA A 103 -7.13 -5.21 -2.06
N ASN A 104 -6.07 -5.99 -1.89
CA ASN A 104 -4.70 -5.57 -2.24
C ASN A 104 -4.53 -5.38 -3.75
N ILE A 105 -5.08 -6.27 -4.57
CA ILE A 105 -5.02 -6.16 -6.03
C ILE A 105 -5.75 -4.89 -6.48
N ILE A 106 -6.99 -4.70 -6.05
CA ILE A 106 -7.79 -3.52 -6.41
C ILE A 106 -7.12 -2.24 -5.92
N GLY A 107 -6.60 -2.24 -4.68
CA GLY A 107 -5.85 -1.12 -4.12
C GLY A 107 -4.59 -0.79 -4.94
N GLY A 108 -3.81 -1.79 -5.33
CA GLY A 108 -2.64 -1.61 -6.18
C GLY A 108 -2.96 -1.02 -7.55
N PHE A 109 -4.00 -1.54 -8.21
CA PHE A 109 -4.48 -0.94 -9.47
C PHE A 109 -4.96 0.49 -9.27
N GLY A 110 -5.69 0.79 -8.19
CA GLY A 110 -6.15 2.14 -7.87
C GLY A 110 -4.99 3.12 -7.68
N LEU A 111 -3.94 2.72 -6.95
CA LEU A 111 -2.75 3.54 -6.74
C LEU A 111 -1.99 3.80 -8.05
N MET A 112 -1.81 2.77 -8.91
CA MET A 112 -1.10 2.88 -10.17
C MET A 112 -1.86 3.72 -11.20
N LEU A 113 -3.16 3.44 -11.40
CA LEU A 113 -3.99 4.16 -12.38
C LEU A 113 -4.28 5.59 -11.95
N GLY A 114 -4.57 5.79 -10.65
CA GLY A 114 -4.84 7.10 -10.07
C GLY A 114 -3.60 7.97 -9.90
N ARG A 115 -2.40 7.40 -10.04
CA ARG A 115 -1.10 8.07 -9.79
C ARG A 115 -1.09 8.81 -8.46
N VAL A 116 -1.76 8.25 -7.46
CA VAL A 116 -1.84 8.83 -6.10
C VAL A 116 -0.45 8.98 -5.52
N ILE A 117 0.35 7.94 -5.66
CA ILE A 117 1.79 7.91 -5.35
C ILE A 117 2.56 7.27 -6.50
N GLN A 118 3.83 7.62 -6.63
CA GLN A 118 4.72 7.09 -7.65
C GLN A 118 6.06 6.70 -7.03
N PRO A 119 6.81 5.76 -7.62
CA PRO A 119 8.19 5.53 -7.21
C PRO A 119 8.99 6.83 -7.25
N GLY A 120 9.73 7.11 -6.19
CA GLY A 120 10.45 8.36 -5.96
C GLY A 120 9.70 9.40 -5.12
N ASP A 121 8.40 9.27 -4.93
CA ASP A 121 7.65 10.17 -4.05
C ASP A 121 8.05 9.98 -2.58
N LEU A 122 8.21 11.08 -1.87
CA LEU A 122 8.36 11.06 -0.43
C LEU A 122 6.99 11.11 0.24
N VAL A 123 6.71 10.14 1.08
CA VAL A 123 5.40 9.96 1.70
C VAL A 123 5.52 9.69 3.20
N THR A 124 4.50 10.14 3.94
CA THR A 124 4.30 9.71 5.33
C THR A 124 3.06 8.85 5.39
N ILE A 125 3.22 7.62 5.86
CA ILE A 125 2.17 6.61 5.99
C ILE A 125 2.20 6.10 7.43
N GLN A 126 1.09 6.23 8.15
CA GLN A 126 0.97 5.80 9.56
C GLN A 126 2.12 6.32 10.46
N GLY A 127 2.55 7.57 10.24
CA GLY A 127 3.62 8.20 11.02
C GLY A 127 5.05 7.84 10.58
N VAL A 128 5.22 6.93 9.63
CA VAL A 128 6.52 6.58 9.07
C VAL A 128 6.75 7.35 7.77
N THR A 129 7.86 8.07 7.69
CA THR A 129 8.26 8.84 6.50
C THR A 129 9.33 8.08 5.71
N GLY A 130 9.14 8.01 4.40
CA GLY A 130 10.11 7.38 3.50
C GLY A 130 9.79 7.62 2.03
N THR A 131 10.72 7.21 1.17
CA THR A 131 10.58 7.31 -0.28
C THR A 131 9.96 6.05 -0.85
N VAL A 132 8.95 6.17 -1.68
CA VAL A 132 8.34 5.05 -2.40
C VAL A 132 9.39 4.44 -3.32
N HIS A 133 9.74 3.18 -3.07
CA HIS A 133 10.73 2.45 -3.86
C HIS A 133 10.07 1.72 -5.04
N ASP A 134 8.98 1.01 -4.77
CA ASP A 134 8.24 0.24 -5.79
C ASP A 134 6.78 0.07 -5.40
N ILE A 135 5.93 -0.08 -6.41
CA ILE A 135 4.49 -0.35 -6.27
C ILE A 135 4.17 -1.58 -7.11
N THR A 136 3.85 -2.68 -6.44
CA THR A 136 3.43 -3.93 -7.08
C THR A 136 1.91 -4.08 -7.02
N TRP A 137 1.38 -5.11 -7.66
CA TRP A 137 -0.07 -5.40 -7.62
C TRP A 137 -0.62 -5.71 -6.22
N ARG A 138 0.23 -6.11 -5.28
CA ARG A 138 -0.15 -6.52 -3.93
C ARG A 138 0.33 -5.59 -2.82
N GLN A 139 1.48 -4.96 -3.01
CA GLN A 139 2.16 -4.20 -1.96
C GLN A 139 2.94 -3.04 -2.53
N THR A 140 3.13 -2.03 -1.72
CA THR A 140 4.02 -0.90 -1.96
C THR A 140 5.22 -1.02 -1.03
N VAL A 141 6.41 -0.78 -1.55
CA VAL A 141 7.67 -0.80 -0.79
C VAL A 141 8.14 0.62 -0.61
N VAL A 142 8.38 1.01 0.65
CA VAL A 142 8.85 2.34 1.03
C VAL A 142 10.20 2.20 1.73
N ARG A 143 11.19 2.94 1.26
CA ARG A 143 12.50 3.05 1.94
C ARG A 143 12.40 4.15 2.98
N THR A 144 12.53 3.79 4.25
CA THR A 144 12.53 4.74 5.36
C THR A 144 13.81 5.59 5.37
N ARG A 145 13.81 6.66 6.16
CA ARG A 145 15.01 7.50 6.33
C ARG A 145 16.17 6.78 7.02
N SER A 146 15.88 5.75 7.83
CA SER A 146 16.90 4.86 8.43
C SER A 146 17.53 3.89 7.43
N GLY A 147 16.97 3.79 6.21
CA GLY A 147 17.42 2.87 5.17
C GLY A 147 16.65 1.55 5.13
N ASP A 148 15.73 1.32 6.07
CA ASP A 148 14.93 0.10 6.11
C ASP A 148 13.89 0.07 4.98
N MET A 149 13.56 -1.13 4.52
CA MET A 149 12.52 -1.34 3.52
C MET A 149 11.22 -1.74 4.21
N MET A 150 10.26 -0.82 4.24
CA MET A 150 8.93 -1.07 4.78
C MET A 150 8.01 -1.56 3.67
N VAL A 151 7.44 -2.76 3.86
CA VAL A 151 6.51 -3.38 2.91
C VAL A 151 5.08 -3.18 3.42
N ILE A 152 4.27 -2.47 2.64
CA ILE A 152 2.91 -2.09 3.03
C ILE A 152 1.92 -2.74 2.06
N PRO A 153 0.96 -3.55 2.53
CA PRO A 153 -0.13 -4.04 1.69
C PRO A 153 -0.92 -2.88 1.07
N ASN A 154 -1.26 -2.98 -0.21
CA ASN A 154 -1.96 -1.89 -0.91
C ASN A 154 -3.36 -1.62 -0.34
N SER A 155 -4.02 -2.62 0.25
CA SER A 155 -5.31 -2.45 0.94
C SER A 155 -5.21 -1.48 2.12
N VAL A 156 -4.07 -1.43 2.81
CA VAL A 156 -3.82 -0.48 3.90
C VAL A 156 -3.69 0.94 3.34
N LEU A 157 -2.93 1.12 2.25
CA LEU A 157 -2.77 2.43 1.60
C LEU A 157 -4.09 2.98 1.05
N ASN A 158 -4.99 2.11 0.62
CA ASN A 158 -6.30 2.52 0.11
C ASN A 158 -7.25 3.02 1.20
N THR A 159 -6.98 2.72 2.46
CA THR A 159 -7.84 3.06 3.61
C THR A 159 -7.17 3.99 4.61
N ALA A 160 -5.85 4.08 4.61
CA ALA A 160 -5.09 4.94 5.52
C ALA A 160 -4.90 6.35 4.94
N ALA A 161 -4.82 7.33 5.83
CA ALA A 161 -4.36 8.67 5.44
C ALA A 161 -2.89 8.61 5.01
N LEU A 162 -2.62 9.16 3.83
CA LEU A 162 -1.28 9.27 3.27
C LEU A 162 -0.98 10.74 3.02
N THR A 163 0.18 11.19 3.47
CA THR A 163 0.67 12.55 3.17
C THR A 163 1.81 12.45 2.17
N LYS A 164 1.65 13.06 1.00
CA LYS A 164 2.74 13.24 0.05
C LYS A 164 3.49 14.52 0.44
N LEU A 165 4.75 14.38 0.78
CA LEU A 165 5.58 15.49 1.20
C LEU A 165 6.13 16.25 -0.01
N THR A 166 6.23 17.56 0.14
CA THR A 166 6.95 18.43 -0.78
C THR A 166 8.37 18.67 -0.27
N PRO A 167 9.34 19.10 -1.11
CA PRO A 167 10.68 19.43 -0.64
C PRO A 167 10.68 20.43 0.54
N VAL A 168 9.72 21.34 0.54
CA VAL A 168 9.57 22.34 1.63
C VAL A 168 9.12 21.66 2.93
N SER A 169 8.09 20.82 2.87
CA SER A 169 7.58 20.13 4.07
C SER A 169 8.51 19.03 4.56
N GLU A 170 9.28 18.43 3.66
CA GLU A 170 10.29 17.44 4.00
C GLU A 170 11.46 18.05 4.78
N GLY A 171 11.99 19.16 4.26
CA GLY A 171 13.14 19.85 4.83
C GLY A 171 12.84 20.72 6.04
N MET A 172 11.55 20.94 6.35
CA MET A 172 11.14 21.84 7.42
C MET A 172 11.50 21.29 8.81
N ALA A 173 12.22 22.13 9.58
CA ALA A 173 12.44 21.91 10.99
C ALA A 173 12.02 23.15 11.78
N THR A 174 11.49 22.94 12.98
CA THR A 174 11.08 24.00 13.87
C THR A 174 11.97 23.99 15.12
N LEU A 175 12.53 25.11 15.45
CA LEU A 175 13.30 25.36 16.67
C LEU A 175 12.53 26.34 17.53
N GLU A 176 12.19 25.97 18.74
CA GLU A 176 11.53 26.82 19.71
C GLU A 176 12.56 27.65 20.48
N PHE A 177 12.20 28.88 20.82
CA PHE A 177 13.00 29.76 21.67
C PHE A 177 12.11 30.60 22.59
N THR A 178 12.71 31.11 23.67
CA THR A 178 12.08 32.10 24.54
C THR A 178 12.98 33.34 24.62
N ALA A 179 12.41 34.49 24.34
CA ALA A 179 13.11 35.77 24.40
C ALA A 179 12.63 36.56 25.61
N LYS A 180 13.51 37.41 26.20
CA LYS A 180 13.16 38.30 27.31
C LYS A 180 12.02 39.23 26.91
N ALA A 181 11.04 39.44 27.80
CA ALA A 181 9.86 40.23 27.50
C ALA A 181 10.21 41.73 27.27
N SER A 182 11.37 42.19 27.75
CA SER A 182 11.86 43.56 27.57
C SER A 182 12.55 43.85 26.25
N GLY A 183 12.78 42.80 25.40
CA GLY A 183 13.43 42.95 24.11
C GLY A 183 12.47 43.43 23.01
N ASP A 184 12.98 44.12 22.01
CA ASP A 184 12.22 44.46 20.80
C ASP A 184 12.08 43.24 19.91
N PRO A 185 10.82 42.71 19.68
CA PRO A 185 10.61 41.55 18.86
C PRO A 185 11.17 41.67 17.44
N SER A 186 11.13 42.87 16.85
CA SER A 186 11.61 43.08 15.49
C SER A 186 13.14 42.98 15.42
N ALA A 187 13.85 43.56 16.36
CA ALA A 187 15.31 43.49 16.43
C ALA A 187 15.77 42.03 16.73
N ILE A 188 15.07 41.33 17.66
CA ILE A 188 15.34 39.92 17.97
C ILE A 188 15.12 39.03 16.73
N SER A 189 14.00 39.25 16.04
CA SER A 189 13.69 38.49 14.82
C SER A 189 14.80 38.66 13.75
N GLN A 190 15.25 39.87 13.55
CA GLN A 190 16.25 40.17 12.54
C GLN A 190 17.63 39.60 12.87
N ASP A 191 18.07 39.69 14.13
CA ASP A 191 19.33 39.09 14.57
C ASP A 191 19.30 37.54 14.45
N ILE A 192 18.20 36.90 14.83
CA ILE A 192 18.01 35.45 14.68
C ILE A 192 18.06 35.07 13.19
N LEU A 193 17.33 35.80 12.33
CA LEU A 193 17.32 35.53 10.88
C LEU A 193 18.71 35.65 10.28
N ASP A 194 19.47 36.71 10.60
CA ASP A 194 20.82 36.94 10.05
C ASP A 194 21.79 35.82 10.47
N ARG A 195 21.77 35.42 11.74
CA ARG A 195 22.61 34.35 12.27
C ARG A 195 22.26 33.00 11.66
N VAL A 196 20.98 32.64 11.65
CA VAL A 196 20.52 31.37 11.13
C VAL A 196 20.74 31.25 9.63
N THR A 197 20.45 32.31 8.87
CA THR A 197 20.71 32.36 7.42
C THR A 197 22.17 32.12 7.12
N LYS A 198 23.08 32.81 7.84
CA LYS A 198 24.52 32.63 7.65
C LYS A 198 25.01 31.25 8.02
N ALA A 199 24.51 30.67 9.13
CA ALA A 199 24.95 29.40 9.62
C ALA A 199 24.43 28.24 8.78
N THR A 200 23.26 28.38 8.15
CA THR A 200 22.60 27.32 7.39
C THR A 200 22.75 27.42 5.87
N ALA A 201 23.51 28.42 5.37
CA ALA A 201 23.60 28.72 3.94
C ALA A 201 23.92 27.51 3.04
N ASP A 202 24.82 26.65 3.47
CA ASP A 202 25.27 25.49 2.70
C ASP A 202 24.27 24.32 2.65
N VAL A 203 23.30 24.32 3.57
CA VAL A 203 22.36 23.22 3.76
C VAL A 203 20.88 23.62 3.60
N ALA A 204 20.62 24.91 3.47
CA ALA A 204 19.28 25.45 3.31
C ALA A 204 18.69 25.14 1.92
N LEU A 205 17.38 25.03 1.86
CA LEU A 205 16.63 24.91 0.61
C LEU A 205 16.62 26.27 -0.11
N GLU A 206 17.06 26.27 -1.35
CA GLU A 206 17.09 27.46 -2.18
C GLU A 206 15.71 28.10 -2.36
N GLY A 207 15.60 29.41 -2.22
CA GLY A 207 14.32 30.10 -2.32
C GLY A 207 13.40 30.00 -1.09
N GLN A 208 13.84 29.36 -0.02
CA GLN A 208 13.08 29.22 1.24
C GLN A 208 13.91 29.77 2.41
N PRO A 209 13.87 31.08 2.67
CA PRO A 209 14.62 31.67 3.78
C PRO A 209 14.04 31.22 5.12
N PRO A 210 14.83 31.22 6.20
CA PRO A 210 14.33 30.98 7.56
C PRO A 210 13.22 31.98 7.91
N LEU A 211 12.30 31.55 8.78
CA LEU A 211 11.22 32.39 9.26
C LEU A 211 11.19 32.36 10.80
N VAL A 212 11.09 33.55 11.38
CA VAL A 212 10.89 33.72 12.83
C VAL A 212 9.44 34.10 13.10
N LYS A 213 8.80 33.40 14.02
CA LYS A 213 7.41 33.65 14.43
C LYS A 213 7.34 33.65 15.95
N PHE A 214 6.84 34.75 16.53
CA PHE A 214 6.45 34.74 17.93
C PHE A 214 5.09 34.06 18.10
N THR A 215 5.02 33.14 19.04
CA THR A 215 3.84 32.26 19.24
C THR A 215 3.03 32.61 20.47
N GLY A 216 3.61 33.40 21.40
CA GLY A 216 2.92 33.78 22.61
C GLY A 216 3.86 34.28 23.69
N PHE A 217 3.38 34.16 24.93
CA PHE A 217 4.11 34.58 26.14
C PHE A 217 4.14 33.43 27.14
N SER A 218 5.25 33.30 27.84
CA SER A 218 5.45 32.42 28.98
C SER A 218 5.79 33.24 30.23
N PRO A 219 5.83 32.65 31.43
CA PRO A 219 6.31 33.33 32.63
C PRO A 219 7.76 33.83 32.50
N TYR A 220 8.51 33.30 31.58
CA TYR A 220 9.94 33.63 31.36
C TYR A 220 10.14 34.66 30.24
N GLY A 221 9.14 34.93 29.42
CA GLY A 221 9.26 35.89 28.32
C GLY A 221 8.41 35.57 27.11
N MET A 222 8.73 36.14 25.98
CA MET A 222 8.06 35.89 24.69
C MET A 222 8.53 34.58 24.07
N THR A 223 7.61 33.70 23.76
CA THR A 223 7.91 32.44 23.06
C THR A 223 7.85 32.64 21.55
N GLY A 224 8.74 31.99 20.85
CA GLY A 224 8.80 32.02 19.39
C GLY A 224 9.34 30.74 18.78
N GLN A 225 9.25 30.68 17.48
CA GLN A 225 9.73 29.55 16.67
C GLN A 225 10.53 30.07 15.49
N VAL A 226 11.65 29.39 15.21
CA VAL A 226 12.42 29.55 13.97
C VAL A 226 12.11 28.35 13.09
N LEU A 227 11.56 28.61 11.91
CA LEU A 227 11.36 27.60 10.88
C LEU A 227 12.53 27.64 9.93
N VAL A 228 13.17 26.51 9.71
CA VAL A 228 14.29 26.33 8.77
C VAL A 228 13.96 25.24 7.79
N PHE A 229 14.48 25.34 6.57
CA PHE A 229 14.17 24.42 5.48
C PHE A 229 15.46 23.84 4.92
N ALA A 230 15.66 22.54 5.12
CA ALA A 230 16.81 21.82 4.60
C ALA A 230 16.61 21.48 3.11
N ARG A 231 17.69 21.53 2.34
CA ARG A 231 17.68 21.00 0.97
C ARG A 231 17.56 19.50 0.96
N GLU A 232 17.16 18.95 -0.20
CA GLU A 232 17.07 17.51 -0.40
C GLU A 232 18.39 16.79 -0.02
N GLY A 233 18.25 15.66 0.66
CA GLY A 233 19.38 14.87 1.15
C GLY A 233 19.98 15.35 2.48
N VAL A 234 19.56 16.49 3.03
CA VAL A 234 19.94 16.95 4.36
C VAL A 234 18.84 16.67 5.37
N LEU A 235 19.20 16.03 6.49
CA LEU A 235 18.23 15.74 7.54
C LEU A 235 17.73 17.04 8.20
N PRO A 236 16.42 17.19 8.46
CA PRO A 236 15.87 18.33 9.20
C PRO A 236 16.52 18.54 10.58
N SER A 237 16.95 17.45 11.22
CA SER A 237 17.69 17.51 12.50
C SER A 237 19.04 18.21 12.36
N THR A 238 19.73 18.05 11.23
CA THR A 238 21.02 18.70 10.97
C THR A 238 20.88 20.21 10.85
N ILE A 239 19.95 20.69 10.02
CA ILE A 239 19.73 22.13 9.90
C ILE A 239 19.18 22.75 11.19
N LYS A 240 18.36 21.98 11.94
CA LYS A 240 17.88 22.39 13.27
C LYS A 240 19.03 22.55 14.27
N ASP A 241 19.99 21.63 14.32
CA ASP A 241 21.18 21.71 15.18
C ASP A 241 22.04 22.92 14.80
N MET A 242 22.26 23.15 13.51
CA MET A 242 23.01 24.31 13.03
C MET A 242 22.33 25.63 13.41
N ALA A 243 21.02 25.72 13.25
CA ALA A 243 20.23 26.88 13.67
C ALA A 243 20.30 27.09 15.19
N ALA A 244 20.16 26.01 15.98
CA ALA A 244 20.25 26.07 17.42
C ALA A 244 21.59 26.61 17.90
N ARG A 245 22.70 26.11 17.33
CA ARG A 245 24.06 26.57 17.63
C ARG A 245 24.28 28.05 17.25
N ALA A 246 23.67 28.49 16.15
CA ALA A 246 23.79 29.86 15.68
C ALA A 246 23.14 30.87 16.63
N ILE A 247 22.03 30.49 17.27
CA ILE A 247 21.32 31.36 18.22
C ILE A 247 21.73 31.18 19.68
N ALA A 248 22.37 30.05 20.02
CA ALA A 248 22.90 29.80 21.36
C ALA A 248 24.26 30.45 21.65
N GLY A 249 24.87 31.16 20.66
CA GLY A 249 26.18 31.77 20.79
C GLY A 249 26.19 33.07 21.61
N SER A 250 27.40 33.58 21.86
CA SER A 250 27.60 34.87 22.54
C SER A 250 26.93 36.02 21.76
N GLY A 251 26.28 36.93 22.45
CA GLY A 251 25.53 38.05 21.88
C GLY A 251 24.04 37.83 21.72
N THR A 252 23.50 36.73 22.26
CA THR A 252 22.06 36.44 22.32
C THR A 252 21.51 36.57 23.75
N GLU A 253 21.97 37.58 24.47
CA GLU A 253 21.55 37.88 25.84
C GLU A 253 20.04 38.13 25.99
N TYR A 254 19.33 38.30 24.89
CA TYR A 254 17.90 38.43 24.85
C TYR A 254 17.18 37.08 24.95
N LEU A 255 17.87 35.96 24.71
CA LEU A 255 17.28 34.62 24.95
C LEU A 255 17.30 34.30 26.43
N VAL A 256 16.25 33.63 26.87
CA VAL A 256 16.18 33.06 28.21
C VAL A 256 16.75 31.66 28.16
N GLU A 257 17.80 31.42 28.93
CA GLU A 257 18.29 30.09 29.15
C GLU A 257 17.17 29.32 29.91
N ASP A 258 16.78 28.19 29.36
CA ASP A 258 15.86 27.31 30.07
C ASP A 258 16.57 26.94 31.37
N GLY A 259 16.03 27.43 32.49
CA GLY A 259 16.64 27.19 33.78
C GLY A 259 16.65 25.70 34.06
N GLY A 260 17.72 25.04 33.60
CA GLY A 260 18.00 23.68 34.00
C GLY A 260 17.92 23.65 35.51
N SER A 261 16.93 22.97 36.01
CA SER A 261 16.78 22.59 37.41
C SER A 261 18.12 21.97 37.87
N SER A 262 19.04 22.81 38.33
CA SER A 262 20.08 22.38 39.26
C SER A 262 19.40 22.05 40.57
N GLY A 263 18.66 20.95 40.59
CA GLY A 263 18.25 20.29 41.79
C GLY A 263 19.46 19.73 42.47
N ASN A 264 20.02 20.47 43.37
CA ASN A 264 20.73 19.90 44.51
C ASN A 264 19.85 18.85 45.17
N LEU A 265 20.24 17.59 45.12
CA LEU A 265 20.26 16.65 46.21
C LEU A 265 21.25 15.55 45.92
#